data_516bfc5ba9c15c47898fd9ff38a64bad
#
_entry.id   516bfc5ba9c15c47898fd9ff38a64bad
#
_cell.length_a   1.000
_cell.length_b   1.000
_cell.length_c   1.000
_cell.angle_alpha   90.00
_cell.angle_beta   90.00
_cell.angle_gamma   90.00
#
_symmetry.space_group_name_H-M   'P 1'
#
loop_
_entity.id
_entity.type
_entity.pdbx_description
1 polymer ?
#
loop_
_entity_poly.entity_id
_entity_poly.type
_entity_poly.pdbx_seq_one_letter_code
_entity_poly.pdbx_strand_id
1 'polypeptide(L)'
;MIATSGTGGICANAHLADVGWQGWRCAGDGAAVTVGTTGQSRRMEALGLQVGSGSVAAQAHVQDHAWLNAVGGNPVYVGTTGQSRRMEALRIWV
;
A
#
# COMPACT_ATOMS: atom_id res chain seq x y z
N MET A 1 -7.19 -1.29 5.97
CA MET A 1 -7.84 -2.49 5.38
C MET A 1 -8.20 -2.20 3.93
N ILE A 2 -7.98 -3.16 3.07
CA ILE A 2 -8.26 -3.02 1.64
C ILE A 2 -8.98 -4.29 1.19
N ALA A 3 -10.07 -4.12 0.44
CA ALA A 3 -10.79 -5.24 -0.16
C ALA A 3 -11.12 -4.91 -1.60
N THR A 4 -11.14 -5.93 -2.45
CA THR A 4 -11.49 -5.79 -3.86
C THR A 4 -12.50 -6.84 -4.26
N SER A 5 -13.14 -6.65 -5.40
CA SER A 5 -13.99 -7.66 -6.00
C SER A 5 -13.71 -7.74 -7.50
N GLY A 6 -13.79 -8.94 -8.08
CA GLY A 6 -13.53 -9.17 -9.49
C GLY A 6 -12.06 -9.18 -9.89
N THR A 7 -11.13 -9.15 -8.93
CA THR A 7 -9.68 -9.11 -9.21
C THR A 7 -8.97 -10.42 -8.82
N GLY A 8 -9.69 -11.41 -8.28
CA GLY A 8 -9.07 -12.63 -7.76
C GLY A 8 -8.37 -12.43 -6.43
N GLY A 9 -8.65 -11.31 -5.74
CA GLY A 9 -8.04 -10.97 -4.46
C GLY A 9 -7.00 -9.87 -4.56
N ILE A 10 -6.49 -9.44 -3.42
CA ILE A 10 -5.49 -8.39 -3.31
C ILE A 10 -4.42 -8.78 -2.31
N CYS A 11 -3.18 -8.44 -2.61
CA CYS A 11 -2.04 -8.56 -1.70
C CYS A 11 -1.47 -7.19 -1.44
N ALA A 12 -1.01 -6.97 -0.22
CA ALA A 12 -0.39 -5.72 0.18
C ALA A 12 0.84 -5.98 1.03
N ASN A 13 1.79 -5.06 0.95
CA ASN A 13 3.04 -5.11 1.70
C ASN A 13 3.38 -3.71 2.17
N ALA A 14 3.45 -3.49 3.47
CA ALA A 14 3.71 -2.18 4.04
C ALA A 14 5.17 -2.03 4.45
N HIS A 15 5.75 -0.87 4.15
CA HIS A 15 7.07 -0.47 4.65
C HIS A 15 6.86 0.46 5.84
N LEU A 16 7.35 0.05 7.00
CA LEU A 16 7.18 0.77 8.26
C LEU A 16 8.49 1.37 8.73
N ALA A 17 8.38 2.48 9.47
CA ALA A 17 9.54 3.10 10.11
C ALA A 17 10.24 2.10 11.02
N ASP A 18 11.55 1.99 10.92
CA ASP A 18 12.43 1.16 11.76
C ASP A 18 12.23 -0.35 11.61
N VAL A 19 11.29 -0.79 10.79
CA VAL A 19 11.01 -2.21 10.55
C VAL A 19 11.33 -2.60 9.11
N GLY A 20 11.03 -1.72 8.15
CA GLY A 20 11.13 -2.04 6.72
C GLY A 20 9.85 -2.71 6.22
N TRP A 21 9.98 -3.49 5.14
CA TRP A 21 8.85 -4.20 4.56
C TRP A 21 8.38 -5.33 5.47
N GLN A 22 7.08 -5.36 5.76
CA GLN A 22 6.51 -6.39 6.64
C GLN A 22 6.36 -7.75 5.98
N GLY A 23 6.34 -7.81 4.66
CA GLY A 23 6.02 -9.00 3.87
C GLY A 23 4.62 -8.89 3.28
N TRP A 24 4.39 -9.63 2.19
CA TRP A 24 3.11 -9.64 1.50
C TRP A 24 2.03 -10.36 2.31
N ARG A 25 0.86 -9.75 2.39
CA ARG A 25 -0.34 -10.34 2.99
C ARG A 25 -1.45 -10.27 1.95
N CYS A 26 -2.24 -11.32 1.83
CA CYS A 26 -3.24 -11.43 0.77
C CYS A 26 -4.62 -11.75 1.34
N ALA A 27 -5.65 -11.33 0.61
CA ALA A 27 -7.04 -11.68 0.89
C ALA A 27 -7.75 -11.95 -0.45
N GLY A 28 -8.71 -12.85 -0.44
CA GLY A 28 -9.53 -13.15 -1.62
C GLY A 28 -10.54 -12.04 -1.91
N ASP A 29 -11.25 -12.18 -3.05
CA ASP A 29 -12.28 -11.21 -3.40
C ASP A 29 -13.31 -11.07 -2.28
N GLY A 30 -13.65 -9.82 -1.97
CA GLY A 30 -14.61 -9.51 -0.91
C GLY A 30 -14.04 -9.58 0.50
N ALA A 31 -12.84 -10.13 0.70
CA ALA A 31 -12.18 -10.16 2.00
C ALA A 31 -11.18 -9.01 2.10
N ALA A 32 -10.98 -8.49 3.31
CA ALA A 32 -10.07 -7.38 3.53
C ALA A 32 -8.68 -7.87 3.91
N VAL A 33 -7.65 -7.26 3.35
CA VAL A 33 -6.27 -7.42 3.80
C VAL A 33 -5.91 -6.23 4.69
N THR A 34 -5.20 -6.48 5.78
CA THR A 34 -4.75 -5.45 6.71
C THR A 34 -3.24 -5.49 6.80
N VAL A 35 -2.61 -4.34 6.61
CA VAL A 35 -1.16 -4.17 6.74
C VAL A 35 -0.89 -2.92 7.56
N GLY A 36 0.35 -2.80 8.04
CA GLY A 36 0.72 -1.72 8.95
C GLY A 36 0.67 -2.21 10.39
N THR A 37 0.68 -1.28 11.35
CA THR A 37 0.60 -1.59 12.77
C THR A 37 -0.39 -0.67 13.45
N THR A 38 -0.95 -1.16 14.56
CA THR A 38 -1.80 -0.35 15.44
C THR A 38 -1.16 -0.32 16.83
N GLY A 39 -1.23 0.82 17.50
CA GLY A 39 -0.73 0.96 18.86
C GLY A 39 0.79 0.95 19.02
N GLN A 40 1.55 1.01 17.93
CA GLN A 40 3.02 0.96 17.98
C GLN A 40 3.69 2.27 17.57
N SER A 41 2.92 3.28 17.22
CA SER A 41 3.41 4.59 16.77
C SER A 41 4.45 4.49 15.63
N ARG A 42 4.30 3.49 14.76
CA ARG A 42 5.17 3.29 13.61
C ARG A 42 4.48 3.82 12.37
N ARG A 43 5.08 4.80 11.71
CA ARG A 43 4.51 5.35 10.49
C ARG A 43 4.67 4.39 9.33
N MET A 44 3.69 4.36 8.45
CA MET A 44 3.80 3.69 7.16
C MET A 44 4.45 4.66 6.19
N GLU A 45 5.51 4.23 5.53
CA GLU A 45 6.28 5.07 4.61
C GLU A 45 6.00 4.74 3.16
N ALA A 46 5.69 3.50 2.86
CA ALA A 46 5.40 3.03 1.52
C ALA A 46 4.48 1.80 1.56
N LEU A 47 3.86 1.52 0.42
CA LEU A 47 2.92 0.41 0.30
C LEU A 47 3.09 -0.24 -1.07
N GLY A 48 3.18 -1.56 -1.09
CA GLY A 48 3.11 -2.36 -2.30
C GLY A 48 1.73 -3.00 -2.42
N LEU A 49 1.19 -3.06 -3.63
CA LEU A 49 -0.13 -3.61 -3.93
C LEU A 49 -0.04 -4.54 -5.13
N GLN A 50 -0.76 -5.65 -5.07
CA GLN A 50 -0.83 -6.63 -6.14
C GLN A 50 -2.22 -7.24 -6.17
N VAL A 51 -2.76 -7.47 -7.36
CA VAL A 51 -4.06 -8.13 -7.54
C VAL A 51 -3.89 -9.44 -8.28
N GLY A 52 -4.86 -10.34 -8.13
CA GLY A 52 -4.80 -11.67 -8.73
C GLY A 52 -4.90 -11.64 -10.25
N SER A 53 -5.68 -10.72 -10.80
CA SER A 53 -5.79 -10.53 -12.25
C SER A 53 -6.04 -9.06 -12.57
N GLY A 54 -5.55 -8.61 -13.73
CA GLY A 54 -5.64 -7.22 -14.14
C GLY A 54 -4.52 -6.39 -13.55
N SER A 55 -4.81 -5.13 -13.24
CA SER A 55 -3.83 -4.20 -12.68
C SER A 55 -4.49 -3.32 -11.63
N VAL A 56 -3.66 -2.67 -10.85
CA VAL A 56 -4.07 -1.72 -9.82
C VAL A 56 -3.32 -0.41 -10.06
N ALA A 57 -3.97 0.71 -9.79
CA ALA A 57 -3.33 2.02 -9.81
C ALA A 57 -3.40 2.63 -8.42
N ALA A 58 -2.38 3.37 -8.05
CA ALA A 58 -2.32 3.98 -6.74
C ALA A 58 -1.54 5.29 -6.76
N GLN A 59 -1.85 6.16 -5.81
CA GLN A 59 -1.20 7.45 -5.65
C GLN A 59 -1.12 7.75 -4.16
N ALA A 60 0.04 8.19 -3.69
CA ALA A 60 0.26 8.48 -2.28
C ALA A 60 0.50 9.98 -2.06
N HIS A 61 -0.04 10.49 -0.95
CA HIS A 61 0.32 11.81 -0.41
C HIS A 61 1.31 11.57 0.72
N VAL A 62 2.50 12.16 0.60
CA VAL A 62 3.61 11.92 1.50
C VAL A 62 3.99 13.21 2.21
N GLN A 63 4.39 13.09 3.47
CA GLN A 63 4.83 14.21 4.29
C GLN A 63 5.84 15.09 3.54
N ASP A 64 5.59 16.38 3.45
CA ASP A 64 6.42 17.41 2.81
C ASP A 64 6.55 17.27 1.29
N HIS A 65 5.88 16.29 0.66
CA HIS A 65 5.91 16.08 -0.78
C HIS A 65 4.56 16.28 -1.47
N ALA A 66 3.47 16.34 -0.70
CA ALA A 66 2.11 16.36 -1.24
C ALA A 66 1.83 15.07 -2.05
N TRP A 67 0.99 15.12 -3.07
CA TRP A 67 0.69 13.95 -3.89
C TRP A 67 1.85 13.64 -4.82
N LEU A 68 2.37 12.43 -4.73
CA LEU A 68 3.32 11.91 -5.70
C LEU A 68 2.58 11.52 -6.98
N ASN A 69 3.33 11.21 -8.04
CA ASN A 69 2.71 10.76 -9.29
C ASN A 69 1.99 9.43 -9.08
N ALA A 70 0.83 9.28 -9.73
CA ALA A 70 0.13 8.01 -9.72
C ALA A 70 0.92 6.95 -10.49
N VAL A 71 0.87 5.71 -10.02
CA VAL A 71 1.52 4.57 -10.66
C VAL A 71 0.50 3.48 -10.91
N GLY A 72 0.70 2.71 -11.96
CA GLY A 72 -0.18 1.60 -12.29
C GLY A 72 0.62 0.38 -12.73
N GLY A 73 0.06 -0.78 -12.52
CA GLY A 73 0.67 -2.06 -12.86
C GLY A 73 0.22 -3.16 -11.91
N ASN A 74 0.99 -4.23 -11.87
CA ASN A 74 0.73 -5.37 -10.99
C ASN A 74 2.02 -6.15 -10.78
N PRO A 75 2.77 -5.91 -9.69
CA PRO A 75 2.45 -5.03 -8.55
C PRO A 75 2.76 -3.56 -8.80
N VAL A 76 2.30 -2.71 -7.88
CA VAL A 76 2.68 -1.30 -7.81
C VAL A 76 3.22 -0.98 -6.42
N TYR A 77 4.07 0.05 -6.35
CA TYR A 77 4.63 0.54 -5.09
C TYR A 77 4.43 2.04 -5.01
N VAL A 78 3.93 2.53 -3.88
CA VAL A 78 3.68 3.95 -3.66
C VAL A 78 4.33 4.40 -2.35
N GLY A 79 4.61 5.70 -2.24
CA GLY A 79 5.27 6.27 -1.08
C GLY A 79 6.77 6.36 -1.26
N THR A 80 7.50 6.52 -0.17
CA THR A 80 8.96 6.68 -0.17
C THR A 80 9.59 5.75 0.85
N THR A 81 10.83 5.35 0.58
CA THR A 81 11.66 4.59 1.52
C THR A 81 12.95 5.34 1.75
N GLY A 82 13.52 5.22 2.96
CA GLY A 82 14.79 5.84 3.27
C GLY A 82 14.76 7.36 3.45
N GLN A 83 13.57 7.98 3.49
CA GLN A 83 13.42 9.42 3.63
C GLN A 83 12.78 9.83 4.95
N SER A 84 12.44 8.87 5.80
CA SER A 84 11.78 9.11 7.10
C SER A 84 10.50 9.96 6.95
N ARG A 85 9.74 9.73 5.87
CA ARG A 85 8.51 10.48 5.58
C ARG A 85 7.31 9.55 5.63
N ARG A 86 6.29 9.93 6.42
CA ARG A 86 5.08 9.12 6.51
C ARG A 86 4.21 9.32 5.29
N MET A 87 3.48 8.28 4.92
CA MET A 87 2.39 8.36 3.98
C MET A 87 1.17 8.93 4.73
N GLU A 88 0.57 10.00 4.21
CA GLU A 88 -0.51 10.70 4.87
C GLU A 88 -1.87 10.37 4.28
N ALA A 89 -1.92 10.05 3.00
CA ALA A 89 -3.15 9.66 2.30
C ALA A 89 -2.83 8.77 1.12
N LEU A 90 -3.82 8.03 0.67
CA LEU A 90 -3.66 7.05 -0.39
C LEU A 90 -4.91 7.00 -1.25
N ARG A 91 -4.71 6.95 -2.56
CA ARG A 91 -5.76 6.67 -3.54
C ARG A 91 -5.45 5.37 -4.22
N ILE A 92 -6.44 4.49 -4.33
CA ILE A 92 -6.30 3.19 -4.99
C ILE A 92 -7.49 3.02 -5.92
N TRP A 93 -7.21 2.55 -7.13
CA TRP A 93 -8.26 2.11 -8.03
C TRP A 93 -7.85 0.88 -8.83
N VAL A 94 -8.83 0.02 -9.07
CA VAL A 94 -8.64 -1.26 -9.74
C VAL A 94 -9.45 -1.35 -11.03
#